data_a3ef5d605463cb902b71526add6e734f
#
_entry.id   a3ef5d605463cb902b71526add6e734f
#
_cell.length_a   1.000
_cell.length_b   1.000
_cell.length_c   1.000
_cell.angle_alpha   90.00
_cell.angle_beta   90.00
_cell.angle_gamma   90.00
#
_symmetry.space_group_name_H-M   'P 1'
#
loop_
_entity.id
_entity.type
_entity.pdbx_description
1 polymer ?
#
loop_
_entity_poly.entity_id
_entity_poly.type
_entity_poly.pdbx_seq_one_letter_code
_entity_poly.pdbx_strand_id
1 'polypeptide(L)'
;MELSIRRPNASRVFAMEINSGAPVIGDYLANELKSWVDNHVQIFQVWQKRGQLADVSPYHVFFVIWAVTQTYADFETQIELVLGDQHLGSDEYGRAIKSVTQIILSGLTPR
;
A
#
# COMPACT_ATOMS: atom_id res chain seq x y z
N MET A 1 -5.82 2.34 1.85
CA MET A 1 -5.49 3.77 1.79
C MET A 1 -6.37 4.64 2.68
N GLU A 2 -7.67 4.49 2.63
CA GLU A 2 -8.57 5.26 3.48
C GLU A 2 -8.29 5.10 4.98
N LEU A 3 -7.94 3.88 5.42
CA LEU A 3 -7.60 3.61 6.81
C LEU A 3 -6.34 4.35 7.25
N SER A 4 -5.31 4.40 6.41
CA SER A 4 -4.09 5.14 6.74
C SER A 4 -4.33 6.65 6.80
N ILE A 5 -5.26 7.17 6.01
CA ILE A 5 -5.68 8.58 6.07
C ILE A 5 -6.40 8.87 7.38
N ARG A 6 -7.32 7.99 7.81
CA ARG A 6 -8.14 8.18 9.01
C ARG A 6 -7.37 7.92 10.31
N ARG A 7 -6.39 7.01 10.27
CA ARG A 7 -5.64 6.57 11.45
C ARG A 7 -4.13 6.62 11.19
N PRO A 8 -3.58 7.82 10.93
CA PRO A 8 -2.16 7.95 10.60
C PRO A 8 -1.24 7.51 11.74
N ASN A 9 -1.66 7.70 13.00
CA ASN A 9 -0.84 7.30 14.14
C ASN A 9 -0.69 5.78 14.24
N ALA A 10 -1.74 5.02 13.92
CA ALA A 10 -1.66 3.56 13.90
C ALA A 10 -0.67 3.08 12.84
N SER A 11 -0.70 3.69 11.64
CA SER A 11 0.25 3.40 10.58
C SER A 11 1.69 3.69 11.01
N ARG A 12 1.91 4.85 11.64
CA ARG A 12 3.25 5.25 12.12
C ARG A 12 3.80 4.31 13.18
N VAL A 13 2.98 3.87 14.12
CA VAL A 13 3.39 2.91 15.14
C VAL A 13 3.79 1.59 14.50
N PHE A 14 3.01 1.10 13.55
CA PHE A 14 3.33 -0.10 12.79
C PHE A 14 4.67 0.06 12.05
N ALA A 15 4.88 1.19 11.36
CA ALA A 15 6.10 1.47 10.63
C ALA A 15 7.32 1.50 11.56
N MET A 16 7.17 2.08 12.75
CA MET A 16 8.25 2.10 13.76
C MET A 16 8.62 0.69 14.21
N GLU A 17 7.63 -0.16 14.45
CA GLU A 17 7.85 -1.56 14.84
C GLU A 17 8.61 -2.30 13.74
N ILE A 18 8.18 -2.17 12.48
CA ILE A 18 8.84 -2.79 11.32
C ILE A 18 10.27 -2.28 11.17
N ASN A 19 10.48 -0.97 11.24
CA ASN A 19 11.81 -0.37 11.09
C ASN A 19 12.77 -0.77 12.21
N SER A 20 12.23 -1.18 13.35
CA SER A 20 13.00 -1.68 14.48
C SER A 20 13.31 -3.19 14.40
N GLY A 21 12.97 -3.84 13.30
CA GLY A 21 13.18 -5.27 13.09
C GLY A 21 12.02 -6.15 13.55
N ALA A 22 10.87 -5.56 13.79
CA ALA A 22 9.65 -6.23 14.21
C ALA A 22 9.84 -7.09 15.48
N PRO A 23 10.35 -6.52 16.58
CA PRO A 23 10.65 -7.33 17.77
C PRO A 23 9.41 -7.93 18.43
N VAL A 24 8.23 -7.32 18.25
CA VAL A 24 6.99 -7.78 18.88
C VAL A 24 6.14 -8.61 17.91
N ILE A 25 5.95 -8.14 16.67
CA ILE A 25 5.01 -8.75 15.73
C ILE A 25 5.69 -9.59 14.65
N GLY A 26 7.02 -9.79 14.72
CA GLY A 26 7.76 -10.50 13.67
C GLY A 26 7.26 -11.91 13.41
N ASP A 27 6.96 -12.69 14.45
CA ASP A 27 6.47 -14.06 14.30
C ASP A 27 5.10 -14.08 13.63
N TYR A 28 4.21 -13.16 13.99
CA TYR A 28 2.92 -13.02 13.33
C TYR A 28 3.09 -12.73 11.84
N LEU A 29 3.97 -11.78 11.49
CA LEU A 29 4.22 -11.40 10.10
C LEU A 29 4.82 -12.56 9.30
N ALA A 30 5.77 -13.29 9.91
CA ALA A 30 6.43 -14.42 9.24
C ALA A 30 5.47 -15.58 8.98
N ASN A 31 4.44 -15.75 9.78
CA ASN A 31 3.49 -16.86 9.66
C ASN A 31 2.19 -16.43 9.00
N GLU A 32 1.42 -15.54 9.65
CA GLU A 32 0.07 -15.21 9.22
C GLU A 32 0.05 -14.32 7.98
N LEU A 33 0.81 -13.24 8.00
CA LEU A 33 0.83 -12.30 6.86
C LEU A 33 1.44 -12.95 5.63
N LYS A 34 2.54 -13.69 5.81
CA LYS A 34 3.17 -14.41 4.71
C LYS A 34 2.20 -15.39 4.04
N SER A 35 1.48 -16.18 4.83
CA SER A 35 0.49 -17.13 4.32
C SER A 35 -0.62 -16.41 3.53
N TRP A 36 -1.10 -15.30 4.07
CA TRP A 36 -2.13 -14.49 3.41
C TRP A 36 -1.66 -13.97 2.06
N VAL A 37 -0.44 -13.42 2.02
CA VAL A 37 0.16 -12.91 0.78
C VAL A 37 0.37 -14.05 -0.22
N ASP A 38 0.95 -15.17 0.21
CA ASP A 38 1.21 -16.32 -0.66
C ASP A 38 -0.08 -16.83 -1.32
N ASN A 39 -1.18 -16.89 -0.57
CA ASN A 39 -2.47 -17.31 -1.10
C ASN A 39 -2.99 -16.34 -2.17
N HIS A 40 -2.85 -15.04 -1.93
CA HIS A 40 -3.29 -14.02 -2.89
C HIS A 40 -2.39 -13.97 -4.12
N VAL A 41 -1.10 -14.23 -3.96
CA VAL A 41 -0.16 -14.34 -5.08
C VAL A 41 -0.58 -15.46 -6.03
N GLN A 42 -1.03 -16.59 -5.50
CA GLN A 42 -1.52 -17.70 -6.34
C GLN A 42 -2.73 -17.28 -7.18
N ILE A 43 -3.65 -16.51 -6.61
CA ILE A 43 -4.81 -15.97 -7.33
C ILE A 43 -4.36 -15.04 -8.46
N PHE A 44 -3.43 -14.14 -8.17
CA PHE A 44 -2.83 -13.25 -9.17
C PHE A 44 -2.23 -14.03 -10.33
N GLN A 45 -1.48 -15.08 -10.02
CA GLN A 45 -0.83 -15.92 -11.05
C GLN A 45 -1.85 -16.59 -11.96
N VAL A 46 -2.98 -17.05 -11.41
CA VAL A 46 -4.08 -17.60 -12.22
C VAL A 46 -4.61 -16.56 -13.20
N TRP A 47 -4.85 -15.33 -12.72
CA TRP A 47 -5.35 -14.25 -13.56
C TRP A 47 -4.33 -13.85 -14.65
N GLN A 48 -3.03 -13.85 -14.31
CA GLN A 48 -1.98 -13.59 -15.28
C GLN A 48 -1.93 -14.64 -16.37
N LYS A 49 -2.05 -15.93 -16.01
CA LYS A 49 -2.10 -17.04 -16.99
C LYS A 49 -3.31 -16.95 -17.93
N ARG A 50 -4.40 -16.38 -17.44
CA ARG A 50 -5.61 -16.14 -18.25
C ARG A 50 -5.53 -14.86 -19.08
N GLY A 51 -4.44 -14.12 -19.00
CA GLY A 51 -4.29 -12.85 -19.72
C GLY A 51 -5.11 -11.70 -19.13
N GLN A 52 -5.59 -11.83 -17.90
CA GLN A 52 -6.44 -10.83 -17.24
C GLN A 52 -5.63 -9.75 -16.52
N LEU A 53 -4.39 -10.05 -16.16
CA LEU A 53 -3.48 -9.11 -15.51
C LEU A 53 -2.14 -9.06 -16.22
N ALA A 54 -1.48 -7.90 -16.13
CA ALA A 54 -0.14 -7.71 -16.66
C ALA A 54 0.87 -8.69 -16.03
N ASP A 55 1.93 -8.99 -16.75
CA ASP A 55 2.99 -9.89 -16.31
C ASP A 55 3.99 -9.11 -15.42
N VAL A 56 3.60 -8.91 -14.18
CA VAL A 56 4.42 -8.26 -13.15
C VAL A 56 4.49 -9.18 -11.93
N SER A 57 5.54 -9.02 -11.12
CA SER A 57 5.69 -9.85 -9.92
C SER A 57 4.56 -9.57 -8.92
N PRO A 58 3.72 -10.55 -8.57
CA PRO A 58 2.63 -10.33 -7.64
C PRO A 58 3.07 -9.85 -6.26
N TYR A 59 4.20 -10.34 -5.75
CA TYR A 59 4.72 -9.88 -4.45
C TYR A 59 5.01 -8.39 -4.47
N HIS A 60 5.63 -7.89 -5.52
CA HIS A 60 5.96 -6.47 -5.64
C HIS A 60 4.73 -5.60 -5.85
N VAL A 61 3.64 -6.15 -6.41
CA VAL A 61 2.35 -5.44 -6.46
C VAL A 61 1.86 -5.13 -5.04
N PHE A 62 1.92 -6.11 -4.12
CA PHE A 62 1.55 -5.87 -2.72
C PHE A 62 2.44 -4.83 -2.06
N PHE A 63 3.75 -4.90 -2.30
CA PHE A 63 4.69 -3.93 -1.73
C PHE A 63 4.42 -2.52 -2.22
N VAL A 64 4.10 -2.35 -3.51
CA VAL A 64 3.73 -1.05 -4.08
C VAL A 64 2.44 -0.53 -3.44
N ILE A 65 1.41 -1.38 -3.32
CA ILE A 65 0.14 -0.99 -2.70
C ILE A 65 0.38 -0.52 -1.26
N TRP A 66 1.16 -1.27 -0.48
CA TRP A 66 1.48 -0.90 0.89
C TRP A 66 2.24 0.42 0.96
N ALA A 67 3.25 0.59 0.11
CA ALA A 67 4.06 1.81 0.10
C ALA A 67 3.21 3.05 -0.23
N VAL A 68 2.42 2.99 -1.29
CA VAL A 68 1.65 4.17 -1.73
C VAL A 68 0.49 4.48 -0.78
N THR A 69 -0.09 3.47 -0.12
CA THR A 69 -1.19 3.72 0.82
C THR A 69 -0.69 4.24 2.17
N GLN A 70 0.47 3.79 2.63
CA GLN A 70 1.02 4.19 3.92
C GLN A 70 1.70 5.56 3.88
N THR A 71 2.21 5.99 2.72
CA THR A 71 2.95 7.25 2.62
C THR A 71 2.14 8.46 3.08
N TYR A 72 0.83 8.44 2.87
CA TYR A 72 -0.06 9.53 3.26
C TYR A 72 -0.18 9.67 4.78
N ALA A 73 0.08 8.61 5.52
CA ALA A 73 0.13 8.65 6.98
C ALA A 73 1.56 8.86 7.49
N ASP A 74 2.49 8.04 7.01
CA ASP A 74 3.85 8.00 7.54
C ASP A 74 4.67 9.23 7.16
N PHE A 75 4.39 9.80 6.00
CA PHE A 75 5.07 10.97 5.46
C PHE A 75 4.12 12.15 5.18
N GLU A 76 3.10 12.28 6.02
CA GLU A 76 2.08 13.32 5.90
C GLU A 76 2.71 14.72 5.83
N THR A 77 3.69 15.00 6.69
CA THR A 77 4.37 16.29 6.72
C THR A 77 5.04 16.60 5.39
N GLN A 78 5.71 15.61 4.79
CA GLN A 78 6.35 15.79 3.49
C GLN A 78 5.34 16.13 2.40
N ILE A 79 4.21 15.43 2.39
CA ILE A 79 3.15 15.65 1.40
C ILE A 79 2.56 17.04 1.56
N GLU A 80 2.26 17.46 2.77
CA GLU A 80 1.71 18.79 3.05
C GLU A 80 2.66 19.89 2.59
N LEU A 81 3.96 19.74 2.87
CA LEU A 81 4.96 20.72 2.46
C LEU A 81 5.06 20.83 0.94
N VAL A 82 4.99 19.70 0.23
CA VAL A 82 5.05 19.69 -1.24
C VAL A 82 3.78 20.31 -1.84
N LEU A 83 2.63 20.07 -1.23
CA LEU A 83 1.36 20.62 -1.71
C LEU A 83 1.16 22.10 -1.35
N GLY A 84 2.05 22.67 -0.56
CA GLY A 84 2.00 24.09 -0.22
C GLY A 84 1.42 24.38 1.16
N ASP A 85 1.86 23.66 2.15
CA ASP A 85 1.58 23.83 3.58
C ASP A 85 0.13 23.64 4.03
N GLN A 86 -0.72 23.15 3.16
CA GLN A 86 -2.11 22.92 3.51
C GLN A 86 -2.27 21.56 4.17
N HIS A 87 -3.12 21.48 5.19
CA HIS A 87 -3.57 20.21 5.69
C HIS A 87 -4.29 19.46 4.59
N LEU A 88 -4.08 18.14 4.54
CA LEU A 88 -4.79 17.29 3.61
C LEU A 88 -6.28 17.29 3.97
N GLY A 89 -7.07 18.05 3.22
CA GLY A 89 -8.52 18.08 3.37
C GLY A 89 -9.18 16.94 2.61
N SER A 90 -10.51 16.80 2.79
CA SER A 90 -11.28 15.74 2.16
C SER A 90 -11.16 15.73 0.63
N ASP A 91 -11.08 16.90 -0.01
CA ASP A 91 -10.95 17.01 -1.46
C ASP A 91 -9.60 16.48 -1.94
N GLU A 92 -8.52 16.78 -1.22
CA GLU A 92 -7.17 16.30 -1.55
C GLU A 92 -7.06 14.79 -1.32
N TYR A 93 -7.68 14.26 -0.28
CA TYR A 93 -7.76 12.82 -0.06
C TYR A 93 -8.52 12.13 -1.19
N GLY A 94 -9.62 12.69 -1.66
CA GLY A 94 -10.36 12.18 -2.79
C GLY A 94 -9.52 12.12 -4.05
N ARG A 95 -8.74 13.17 -4.32
CA ARG A 95 -7.82 13.20 -5.46
C ARG A 95 -6.71 12.16 -5.32
N ALA A 96 -6.17 11.99 -4.11
CA ALA A 96 -5.13 11.00 -3.83
C ALA A 96 -5.63 9.58 -4.09
N ILE A 97 -6.79 9.22 -3.55
CA ILE A 97 -7.38 7.90 -3.74
C ILE A 97 -7.63 7.63 -5.22
N LYS A 98 -8.21 8.58 -5.93
CA LYS A 98 -8.49 8.46 -7.37
C LYS A 98 -7.22 8.28 -8.17
N SER A 99 -6.19 9.10 -7.91
CA SER A 99 -4.94 9.07 -8.65
C SER A 99 -4.17 7.78 -8.39
N VAL A 100 -4.04 7.36 -7.15
CA VAL A 100 -3.35 6.12 -6.77
C VAL A 100 -4.05 4.92 -7.39
N THR A 101 -5.38 4.86 -7.29
CA THR A 101 -6.17 3.76 -7.87
C THR A 101 -5.97 3.69 -9.37
N GLN A 102 -6.01 4.83 -10.07
CA GLN A 102 -5.81 4.89 -11.51
C GLN A 102 -4.42 4.40 -11.91
N ILE A 103 -3.38 4.83 -11.21
CA ILE A 103 -2.00 4.44 -11.51
C ILE A 103 -1.83 2.94 -11.33
N ILE A 104 -2.30 2.37 -10.22
CA ILE A 104 -2.14 0.94 -9.94
C ILE A 104 -2.95 0.11 -10.94
N LEU A 105 -4.20 0.45 -11.19
CA LEU A 105 -5.03 -0.32 -12.12
C LEU A 105 -4.50 -0.25 -13.55
N SER A 106 -4.01 0.91 -13.98
CA SER A 106 -3.41 1.05 -15.31
C SER A 106 -2.15 0.20 -15.46
N GLY A 107 -1.34 0.11 -14.40
CA GLY A 107 -0.15 -0.73 -14.38
C GLY A 107 -0.45 -2.23 -14.39
N LEU A 108 -1.60 -2.64 -13.87
CA LEU A 108 -2.02 -4.04 -13.82
C LEU A 108 -2.82 -4.48 -15.05
N THR A 109 -3.23 -3.55 -15.90
CA THR A 109 -3.98 -3.86 -17.12
C THR A 109 -3.05 -4.53 -18.13
N PRO A 110 -3.45 -5.67 -18.75
CA PRO A 110 -2.64 -6.34 -19.77
C PRO A 110 -2.40 -5.42 -20.97
N ARG A 111 -1.22 -5.56 -21.54
CA ARG A 111 -0.83 -4.84 -22.76
C ARG A 111 -1.22 -5.58 -24.01
#